data_8943f852b8884622068afb37c8940bb4
#
_entry.id   8943f852b8884622068afb37c8940bb4
#
_cell.length_a   1.000
_cell.length_b   1.000
_cell.length_c   1.000
_cell.angle_alpha   90.00
_cell.angle_beta   90.00
_cell.angle_gamma   90.00
#
_symmetry.space_group_name_H-M   'P 1'
#
loop_
_entity.id
_entity.type
_entity.pdbx_description
1 polymer ?
#
loop_
_entity_poly.entity_id
_entity_poly.type
_entity_poly.pdbx_seq_one_letter_code
_entity_poly.pdbx_strand_id
1 'polypeptide(L)'
;MNDWKQTQFGKEYDAFRQELDDYYAAYPTDVSALEQELDEKSRLQPQAGAMEKKTWIYELAAEKCRVKLFRHCPFYFEVDTGAPRNLAGSCFPPIPGLGSWLMRRDTSGLEQEFQNWIAPYVQEDALNSTMYVDCAHHAMGVGNVLRYGLRGLQRQAQARLQTETDVEKQTFLRCVIRAEDAVMRLCARFADEAERLCGTERDLVVQARLARIAISARRCPAEPAETFFEALNTMLLLKELGNGLESMGFAILGHVDRVLAPYYARDVQLGRLTAAQAQELVYWFCAMTDAKWDLSQALYGTNTAMSIGGCDENGTPVFNDITRWVLQCYLDCGLIN
;
A
#
# COMPACT_ATOMS: atom_id res chain seq x y z
N MET A 1 -22.97 5.08 -23.30
CA MET A 1 -22.46 4.46 -22.05
C MET A 1 -22.04 3.05 -22.39
N ASN A 2 -20.76 2.72 -22.30
CA ASN A 2 -20.35 1.31 -22.35
C ASN A 2 -20.97 0.63 -21.12
N ASP A 3 -21.67 -0.48 -21.36
CA ASP A 3 -22.23 -1.26 -20.25
C ASP A 3 -21.05 -1.96 -19.53
N TRP A 4 -20.42 -1.26 -18.60
CA TRP A 4 -19.26 -1.75 -17.86
C TRP A 4 -19.54 -3.07 -17.14
N LYS A 5 -20.82 -3.36 -16.83
CA LYS A 5 -21.25 -4.63 -16.21
C LYS A 5 -21.04 -5.84 -17.13
N GLN A 6 -20.87 -5.62 -18.43
CA GLN A 6 -20.53 -6.68 -19.40
C GLN A 6 -19.03 -6.97 -19.48
N THR A 7 -18.18 -6.10 -18.95
CA THR A 7 -16.73 -6.34 -18.84
C THR A 7 -16.42 -7.45 -17.83
N GLN A 8 -15.21 -7.99 -17.85
CA GLN A 8 -14.81 -8.99 -16.85
C GLN A 8 -14.83 -8.39 -15.44
N PHE A 9 -14.37 -7.15 -15.29
CA PHE A 9 -14.48 -6.39 -14.05
C PHE A 9 -15.92 -6.36 -13.53
N GLY A 10 -16.87 -5.90 -14.36
CA GLY A 10 -18.26 -5.76 -13.94
C GLY A 10 -18.96 -7.08 -13.59
N LYS A 11 -18.55 -8.19 -14.20
CA LYS A 11 -19.06 -9.53 -13.89
C LYS A 11 -18.52 -10.09 -12.58
N GLU A 12 -17.30 -9.74 -12.22
CA GLU A 12 -16.63 -10.27 -11.02
C GLU A 12 -16.69 -9.32 -9.82
N TYR A 13 -17.08 -8.05 -10.02
CA TYR A 13 -17.00 -7.02 -8.99
C TYR A 13 -17.83 -7.36 -7.75
N ASP A 14 -19.06 -7.81 -7.91
CA ASP A 14 -19.92 -8.15 -6.78
C ASP A 14 -19.38 -9.38 -6.01
N ALA A 15 -18.89 -10.40 -6.73
CA ALA A 15 -18.28 -11.57 -6.13
C ALA A 15 -16.99 -11.20 -5.37
N PHE A 16 -16.21 -10.28 -5.92
CA PHE A 16 -15.03 -9.75 -5.26
C PHE A 16 -15.39 -8.97 -3.98
N ARG A 17 -16.41 -8.12 -4.01
CA ARG A 17 -16.89 -7.40 -2.82
C ARG A 17 -17.30 -8.38 -1.72
N GLN A 18 -18.04 -9.43 -2.05
CA GLN A 18 -18.40 -10.46 -1.10
C GLN A 18 -17.16 -11.19 -0.53
N GLU A 19 -16.17 -11.51 -1.38
CA GLU A 19 -14.92 -12.14 -0.93
C GLU A 19 -14.15 -11.24 0.04
N LEU A 20 -14.14 -9.91 -0.18
CA LEU A 20 -13.57 -8.94 0.75
C LEU A 20 -14.32 -8.91 2.08
N ASP A 21 -15.65 -8.83 2.02
CA ASP A 21 -16.48 -8.75 3.21
C ASP A 21 -16.35 -10.02 4.07
N ASP A 22 -16.34 -11.20 3.44
CA ASP A 22 -16.12 -12.47 4.12
C ASP A 22 -14.72 -12.54 4.77
N TYR A 23 -13.69 -12.06 4.07
CA TYR A 23 -12.34 -12.01 4.62
C TYR A 23 -12.24 -11.07 5.81
N TYR A 24 -12.72 -9.85 5.68
CA TYR A 24 -12.62 -8.86 6.74
C TYR A 24 -13.63 -9.07 7.88
N ALA A 25 -14.65 -9.89 7.71
CA ALA A 25 -15.52 -10.31 8.81
C ALA A 25 -14.77 -11.12 9.88
N ALA A 26 -13.71 -11.84 9.49
CA ALA A 26 -12.81 -12.56 10.39
C ALA A 26 -11.59 -11.73 10.83
N TYR A 27 -11.52 -10.48 10.43
CA TYR A 27 -10.43 -9.55 10.71
C TYR A 27 -10.82 -8.62 11.88
N PRO A 28 -9.91 -8.14 12.75
CA PRO A 28 -8.47 -8.33 12.66
C PRO A 28 -8.00 -9.69 13.21
N THR A 29 -6.94 -10.22 12.60
CA THR A 29 -6.23 -11.36 13.16
C THR A 29 -5.52 -10.96 14.47
N ASP A 30 -5.52 -11.84 15.45
CA ASP A 30 -4.75 -11.63 16.67
C ASP A 30 -3.24 -11.72 16.38
N VAL A 31 -2.56 -10.60 16.53
CA VAL A 31 -1.10 -10.48 16.34
C VAL A 31 -0.33 -10.37 17.64
N SER A 32 -0.98 -10.63 18.80
CA SER A 32 -0.37 -10.50 20.14
C SER A 32 0.92 -11.28 20.27
N ALA A 33 1.00 -12.48 19.71
CA ALA A 33 2.22 -13.29 19.74
C ALA A 33 3.38 -12.62 18.98
N LEU A 34 3.09 -11.97 17.85
CA LEU A 34 4.08 -11.24 17.07
C LEU A 34 4.52 -9.95 17.80
N GLU A 35 3.59 -9.28 18.46
CA GLU A 35 3.91 -8.11 19.28
C GLU A 35 4.78 -8.48 20.49
N GLN A 36 4.52 -9.62 21.12
CA GLN A 36 5.36 -10.13 22.22
C GLN A 36 6.80 -10.40 21.76
N GLU A 37 7.01 -10.90 20.55
CA GLU A 37 8.35 -11.07 19.99
C GLU A 37 9.07 -9.72 19.79
N LEU A 38 8.35 -8.71 19.35
CA LEU A 38 8.89 -7.34 19.22
C LEU A 38 9.21 -6.75 20.60
N ASP A 39 8.32 -6.95 21.59
CA ASP A 39 8.54 -6.50 22.96
C ASP A 39 9.78 -7.17 23.59
N GLU A 40 9.95 -8.47 23.40
CA GLU A 40 11.12 -9.20 23.86
C GLU A 40 12.40 -8.72 23.16
N LYS A 41 12.36 -8.57 21.84
CA LYS A 41 13.50 -8.04 21.08
C LYS A 41 13.87 -6.63 21.53
N SER A 42 12.86 -5.78 21.82
CA SER A 42 13.08 -4.44 22.36
C SER A 42 13.71 -4.46 23.75
N ARG A 43 13.29 -5.39 24.60
CA ARG A 43 13.87 -5.59 25.95
C ARG A 43 15.33 -6.06 25.88
N LEU A 44 15.65 -6.93 24.94
CA LEU A 44 17.03 -7.45 24.74
C LEU A 44 17.95 -6.42 24.07
N GLN A 45 17.41 -5.46 23.35
CA GLN A 45 18.14 -4.42 22.64
C GLN A 45 17.64 -3.01 23.03
N PRO A 46 17.82 -2.59 24.30
CA PRO A 46 17.25 -1.34 24.80
C PRO A 46 17.87 -0.09 24.14
N GLN A 47 19.05 -0.23 23.54
CA GLN A 47 19.74 0.84 22.81
C GLN A 47 19.20 1.05 21.38
N ALA A 48 18.37 0.14 20.87
CA ALA A 48 17.85 0.26 19.51
C ALA A 48 16.92 1.47 19.39
N GLY A 49 17.20 2.30 18.39
CA GLY A 49 16.40 3.49 18.10
C GLY A 49 15.07 3.17 17.40
N ALA A 50 14.23 4.19 17.25
CA ALA A 50 12.91 4.05 16.65
C ALA A 50 12.97 3.46 15.21
N MET A 51 13.93 3.88 14.40
CA MET A 51 14.10 3.37 13.02
C MET A 51 14.46 1.89 12.99
N GLU A 52 15.30 1.42 13.92
CA GLU A 52 15.65 0.00 14.02
C GLU A 52 14.43 -0.83 14.45
N LYS A 53 13.69 -0.36 15.46
CA LYS A 53 12.45 -0.99 15.94
C LYS A 53 11.39 -1.04 14.83
N LYS A 54 11.27 0.02 14.03
CA LYS A 54 10.39 0.06 12.87
C LYS A 54 10.78 -0.99 11.83
N THR A 55 12.08 -1.13 11.56
CA THR A 55 12.60 -2.15 10.64
C THR A 55 12.26 -3.57 11.09
N TRP A 56 12.25 -3.84 12.41
CA TRP A 56 11.84 -5.14 12.94
C TRP A 56 10.40 -5.51 12.59
N ILE A 57 9.50 -4.52 12.52
CA ILE A 57 8.11 -4.75 12.09
C ILE A 57 8.08 -5.29 10.66
N TYR A 58 8.84 -4.67 9.74
CA TYR A 58 8.95 -5.14 8.36
C TYR A 58 9.51 -6.56 8.26
N GLU A 59 10.60 -6.83 8.99
CA GLU A 59 11.24 -8.14 9.01
C GLU A 59 10.29 -9.22 9.53
N LEU A 60 9.60 -8.94 10.64
CA LEU A 60 8.66 -9.87 11.25
C LEU A 60 7.45 -10.12 10.35
N ALA A 61 6.90 -9.06 9.75
CA ALA A 61 5.79 -9.20 8.81
C ALA A 61 6.20 -10.03 7.59
N ALA A 62 7.40 -9.79 7.04
CA ALA A 62 7.92 -10.55 5.91
C ALA A 62 8.12 -12.03 6.24
N GLU A 63 8.43 -12.37 7.49
CA GLU A 63 8.65 -13.73 7.92
C GLU A 63 7.35 -14.45 8.29
N LYS A 64 6.44 -13.78 9.01
CA LYS A 64 5.35 -14.44 9.74
C LYS A 64 3.94 -14.02 9.34
N CYS A 65 3.70 -12.80 8.87
CA CYS A 65 2.37 -12.39 8.47
C CYS A 65 1.87 -13.17 7.26
N ARG A 66 0.61 -13.55 7.29
CA ARG A 66 -0.03 -14.22 6.17
C ARG A 66 -0.21 -13.23 5.01
N VAL A 67 0.09 -13.67 3.79
CA VAL A 67 -0.32 -12.97 2.57
C VAL A 67 -1.64 -13.54 2.06
N LYS A 68 -2.51 -12.68 1.52
CA LYS A 68 -3.81 -13.10 0.98
C LYS A 68 -3.92 -12.69 -0.49
N LEU A 69 -4.31 -13.63 -1.32
CA LEU A 69 -4.74 -13.41 -2.70
C LEU A 69 -6.25 -13.62 -2.79
N PHE A 70 -6.93 -12.66 -3.38
CA PHE A 70 -8.37 -12.73 -3.63
C PHE A 70 -8.62 -13.35 -5.00
N ARG A 71 -9.52 -14.34 -5.06
CA ARG A 71 -9.82 -15.09 -6.28
C ARG A 71 -10.28 -14.19 -7.43
N HIS A 72 -11.11 -13.20 -7.11
CA HIS A 72 -11.71 -12.28 -8.07
C HIS A 72 -10.90 -11.01 -8.31
N CYS A 73 -9.76 -10.81 -7.62
CA CYS A 73 -8.90 -9.64 -7.80
C CYS A 73 -7.68 -9.95 -8.68
N PRO A 74 -7.36 -9.11 -9.67
CA PRO A 74 -6.16 -9.29 -10.50
C PRO A 74 -4.86 -8.93 -9.78
N PHE A 75 -4.92 -8.23 -8.63
CA PHE A 75 -3.77 -7.69 -7.93
C PHE A 75 -3.44 -8.45 -6.65
N TYR A 76 -2.20 -8.30 -6.19
CA TYR A 76 -1.72 -8.78 -4.90
C TYR A 76 -1.31 -7.60 -4.02
N PHE A 77 -1.79 -7.55 -2.80
CA PHE A 77 -1.56 -6.41 -1.89
C PHE A 77 -1.76 -6.74 -0.41
N GLU A 78 -2.60 -7.72 -0.07
CA GLU A 78 -3.06 -7.92 1.30
C GLU A 78 -2.07 -8.72 2.13
N VAL A 79 -1.57 -8.06 3.19
CA VAL A 79 -0.75 -8.66 4.25
C VAL A 79 -1.50 -8.53 5.56
N ASP A 80 -1.69 -9.65 6.23
CA ASP A 80 -2.43 -9.74 7.49
C ASP A 80 -1.58 -9.22 8.66
N THR A 81 -1.67 -7.93 8.89
CA THR A 81 -0.94 -7.22 9.95
C THR A 81 -1.75 -7.04 11.23
N GLY A 82 -2.98 -7.56 11.30
CA GLY A 82 -3.89 -7.39 12.42
C GLY A 82 -4.55 -6.00 12.52
N ALA A 83 -4.38 -5.12 11.53
CA ALA A 83 -5.06 -3.84 11.50
C ALA A 83 -6.53 -4.01 11.06
N PRO A 84 -7.52 -3.51 11.78
CA PRO A 84 -8.92 -3.67 11.42
C PRO A 84 -9.30 -2.87 10.17
N ARG A 85 -10.33 -3.33 9.46
CA ARG A 85 -10.96 -2.59 8.36
C ARG A 85 -11.51 -1.24 8.88
N ASN A 86 -11.52 -0.23 8.05
CA ASN A 86 -11.96 1.15 8.34
C ASN A 86 -11.12 1.95 9.33
N LEU A 87 -10.26 1.28 10.07
CA LEU A 87 -9.31 1.92 10.97
C LEU A 87 -7.88 1.83 10.41
N ALA A 88 -7.69 1.14 9.30
CA ALA A 88 -6.41 1.11 8.64
C ALA A 88 -6.01 2.54 8.32
N GLY A 89 -4.97 3.01 9.00
CA GLY A 89 -4.49 4.35 8.81
C GLY A 89 -5.02 5.41 9.75
N SER A 90 -5.85 5.11 10.71
CA SER A 90 -6.04 6.02 11.83
C SER A 90 -4.82 5.94 12.74
N CYS A 91 -4.12 7.03 12.89
CA CYS A 91 -3.01 7.12 13.84
C CYS A 91 -3.45 7.62 15.20
N PHE A 92 -4.73 7.96 15.35
CA PHE A 92 -5.20 8.53 16.59
C PHE A 92 -6.65 8.10 16.93
N PRO A 93 -6.86 7.38 18.05
CA PRO A 93 -5.87 6.68 18.88
C PRO A 93 -5.12 5.58 18.10
N PRO A 94 -3.94 5.15 18.55
CA PRO A 94 -3.18 4.08 17.87
C PRO A 94 -4.04 2.84 17.67
N ILE A 95 -4.23 2.43 16.42
CA ILE A 95 -5.05 1.28 16.09
C ILE A 95 -4.34 -0.03 16.42
N PRO A 96 -5.07 -1.13 16.67
CA PRO A 96 -4.47 -2.47 16.74
C PRO A 96 -3.72 -2.83 15.46
N GLY A 97 -2.74 -3.73 15.58
CA GLY A 97 -1.96 -4.23 14.47
C GLY A 97 -0.47 -3.89 14.56
N LEU A 98 0.35 -4.61 13.80
CA LEU A 98 1.81 -4.48 13.87
C LEU A 98 2.32 -3.08 13.54
N GLY A 99 1.70 -2.40 12.55
CA GLY A 99 2.15 -1.08 12.10
C GLY A 99 2.20 -0.03 13.20
N SER A 100 1.29 -0.10 14.16
CA SER A 100 1.21 0.83 15.28
C SER A 100 1.88 0.31 16.57
N TRP A 101 2.55 -0.86 16.51
CA TRP A 101 3.18 -1.45 17.69
C TRP A 101 4.08 -0.46 18.43
N LEU A 102 4.97 0.22 17.71
CA LEU A 102 5.92 1.17 18.29
C LEU A 102 5.20 2.37 18.93
N MET A 103 4.20 2.93 18.28
CA MET A 103 3.41 4.05 18.80
C MET A 103 2.70 3.69 20.11
N ARG A 104 2.12 2.49 20.18
CA ARG A 104 1.46 2.01 21.41
C ARG A 104 2.42 1.70 22.56
N ARG A 105 3.72 1.58 22.30
CA ARG A 105 4.78 1.38 23.29
C ARG A 105 5.55 2.65 23.61
N ASP A 106 5.21 3.76 22.96
CA ASP A 106 5.82 5.04 23.29
C ASP A 106 5.29 5.49 24.67
N THR A 107 6.20 5.48 25.63
CA THR A 107 5.95 5.93 27.00
C THR A 107 6.64 7.25 27.30
N SER A 108 7.03 7.99 26.27
CA SER A 108 7.74 9.27 26.45
C SER A 108 6.93 10.31 27.22
N GLY A 109 5.61 10.14 27.24
CA GLY A 109 4.69 11.11 27.85
C GLY A 109 4.48 12.38 27.03
N LEU A 110 5.07 12.42 25.82
CA LEU A 110 5.02 13.60 24.95
C LEU A 110 3.59 14.00 24.59
N GLU A 111 2.72 13.03 24.35
CA GLU A 111 1.31 13.31 24.08
C GLU A 111 0.63 13.97 25.28
N GLN A 112 0.83 13.44 26.48
CA GLN A 112 0.25 14.02 27.70
C GLN A 112 0.80 15.43 27.96
N GLU A 113 2.08 15.64 27.71
CA GLU A 113 2.71 16.96 27.82
C GLU A 113 2.10 17.93 26.81
N PHE A 114 1.91 17.53 25.56
CA PHE A 114 1.26 18.33 24.54
C PHE A 114 -0.20 18.64 24.91
N GLN A 115 -0.96 17.66 25.37
CA GLN A 115 -2.35 17.87 25.80
C GLN A 115 -2.44 18.86 26.97
N ASN A 116 -1.56 18.74 27.93
CA ASN A 116 -1.47 19.68 29.05
C ASN A 116 -1.14 21.11 28.57
N TRP A 117 -0.26 21.23 27.59
CA TRP A 117 0.13 22.52 27.02
C TRP A 117 -1.00 23.19 26.23
N ILE A 118 -1.75 22.41 25.43
CA ILE A 118 -2.80 22.93 24.54
C ILE A 118 -4.15 23.16 25.23
N ALA A 119 -4.43 22.46 26.34
CA ALA A 119 -5.71 22.45 27.00
C ALA A 119 -6.29 23.87 27.28
N PRO A 120 -5.53 24.87 27.74
CA PRO A 120 -6.04 26.21 27.97
C PRO A 120 -6.61 26.88 26.70
N TYR A 121 -5.94 26.65 25.55
CA TYR A 121 -6.34 27.22 24.27
C TYR A 121 -7.56 26.53 23.67
N VAL A 122 -7.73 25.23 23.94
CA VAL A 122 -8.91 24.48 23.53
C VAL A 122 -10.13 24.88 24.37
N GLN A 123 -9.96 25.09 25.68
CA GLN A 123 -11.03 25.50 26.58
C GLN A 123 -11.57 26.89 26.24
N GLU A 124 -10.74 27.75 25.67
CA GLU A 124 -11.14 29.14 25.25
C GLU A 124 -11.58 29.18 23.77
N ASP A 125 -11.82 28.05 23.13
CA ASP A 125 -12.14 27.93 21.68
C ASP A 125 -11.13 28.64 20.75
N ALA A 126 -9.94 28.95 21.26
CA ALA A 126 -8.88 29.59 20.49
C ALA A 126 -8.17 28.64 19.53
N LEU A 127 -8.09 27.36 19.89
CA LEU A 127 -7.53 26.30 19.06
C LEU A 127 -8.39 25.04 19.18
N ASN A 128 -8.73 24.45 18.04
CA ASN A 128 -9.29 23.11 17.96
C ASN A 128 -8.22 22.20 17.36
N SER A 129 -7.31 21.71 18.21
CA SER A 129 -6.21 20.88 17.79
C SER A 129 -5.94 19.76 18.79
N THR A 130 -5.53 18.63 18.27
CA THR A 130 -4.94 17.52 19.04
C THR A 130 -3.49 17.38 18.59
N MET A 131 -2.67 16.68 19.37
CA MET A 131 -1.36 16.26 18.86
C MET A 131 -1.59 15.38 17.65
N TYR A 132 -1.44 15.97 16.48
CA TYR A 132 -1.60 15.31 15.21
C TYR A 132 -0.21 14.90 14.71
N VAL A 133 0.11 13.64 14.93
CA VAL A 133 1.22 13.05 14.18
C VAL A 133 0.67 12.72 12.82
N ASP A 134 1.06 13.48 11.80
CA ASP A 134 0.62 13.26 10.43
C ASP A 134 1.25 11.99 9.87
N CYS A 135 0.65 10.86 10.18
CA CYS A 135 0.87 9.61 9.48
C CYS A 135 -0.14 9.42 8.33
N ALA A 136 -1.03 10.39 8.13
CA ALA A 136 -1.88 10.55 6.96
C ALA A 136 -1.15 11.39 5.89
N HIS A 137 -1.62 11.50 4.70
CA HIS A 137 -1.15 12.42 3.66
C HIS A 137 0.31 12.22 3.18
N HIS A 138 0.83 11.00 3.28
CA HIS A 138 2.18 10.69 2.79
C HIS A 138 2.20 10.37 1.30
N ALA A 139 3.01 11.11 0.56
CA ALA A 139 3.37 10.79 -0.82
C ALA A 139 4.54 9.77 -0.81
N MET A 140 4.27 8.55 -1.22
CA MET A 140 5.19 7.41 -1.07
C MET A 140 6.37 7.38 -2.06
N GLY A 141 6.55 8.39 -2.90
CA GLY A 141 7.65 8.40 -3.87
C GLY A 141 7.63 7.23 -4.87
N VAL A 142 6.43 6.72 -5.18
CA VAL A 142 6.21 5.51 -6.00
C VAL A 142 6.96 5.54 -7.33
N GLY A 143 7.06 6.71 -7.95
CA GLY A 143 7.78 6.88 -9.22
C GLY A 143 9.25 6.42 -9.17
N ASN A 144 9.92 6.59 -8.02
CA ASN A 144 11.29 6.10 -7.84
C ASN A 144 11.35 4.57 -7.79
N VAL A 145 10.40 3.93 -7.08
CA VAL A 145 10.32 2.47 -7.03
C VAL A 145 10.01 1.90 -8.40
N LEU A 146 9.07 2.49 -9.13
CA LEU A 146 8.74 2.05 -10.50
C LEU A 146 9.95 2.16 -11.44
N ARG A 147 10.74 3.21 -11.31
CA ARG A 147 11.88 3.51 -12.17
C ARG A 147 13.12 2.68 -11.86
N TYR A 148 13.42 2.48 -10.58
CA TYR A 148 14.70 1.90 -10.14
C TYR A 148 14.52 0.49 -9.54
N GLY A 149 13.32 0.12 -9.14
CA GLY A 149 13.06 -1.03 -8.29
C GLY A 149 13.67 -0.87 -6.89
N LEU A 150 13.25 -1.67 -5.93
CA LEU A 150 13.83 -1.65 -4.59
C LEU A 150 15.32 -2.02 -4.61
N ARG A 151 15.75 -2.95 -5.46
CA ARG A 151 17.19 -3.29 -5.61
C ARG A 151 18.01 -2.13 -6.13
N GLY A 152 17.44 -1.29 -7.00
CA GLY A 152 18.10 -0.08 -7.48
C GLY A 152 18.26 0.96 -6.38
N LEU A 153 17.23 1.19 -5.60
CA LEU A 153 17.25 2.08 -4.45
C LEU A 153 18.20 1.56 -3.36
N GLN A 154 18.18 0.26 -3.09
CA GLN A 154 19.08 -0.40 -2.15
C GLN A 154 20.55 -0.21 -2.55
N ARG A 155 20.89 -0.37 -3.84
CA ARG A 155 22.26 -0.07 -4.33
C ARG A 155 22.65 1.38 -4.10
N GLN A 156 21.74 2.34 -4.27
CA GLN A 156 22.00 3.75 -3.97
C GLN A 156 22.25 3.97 -2.48
N ALA A 157 21.42 3.37 -1.61
CA ALA A 157 21.59 3.41 -0.16
C ALA A 157 22.93 2.79 0.27
N GLN A 158 23.31 1.64 -0.29
CA GLN A 158 24.58 0.96 -0.03
C GLN A 158 25.79 1.83 -0.46
N ALA A 159 25.73 2.44 -1.64
CA ALA A 159 26.79 3.34 -2.11
C ALA A 159 26.93 4.57 -1.20
N ARG A 160 25.81 5.15 -0.77
CA ARG A 160 25.82 6.26 0.18
C ARG A 160 26.38 5.86 1.54
N LEU A 161 26.05 4.68 2.02
CA LEU A 161 26.52 4.15 3.32
C LEU A 161 28.05 4.03 3.36
N GLN A 162 28.71 3.75 2.24
CA GLN A 162 30.17 3.63 2.18
C GLN A 162 30.90 4.96 2.43
N THR A 163 30.26 6.09 2.17
CA THR A 163 30.86 7.43 2.30
C THR A 163 30.23 8.25 3.44
N GLU A 164 29.18 7.75 4.06
CA GLU A 164 28.52 8.45 5.17
C GLU A 164 29.31 8.31 6.45
N THR A 165 29.51 9.41 7.15
CA THR A 165 30.29 9.48 8.42
C THR A 165 29.38 9.70 9.63
N ASP A 166 28.18 10.19 9.42
CA ASP A 166 27.18 10.41 10.48
C ASP A 166 26.55 9.08 10.88
N VAL A 167 26.64 8.74 12.17
CA VAL A 167 26.17 7.46 12.71
C VAL A 167 24.65 7.28 12.59
N GLU A 168 23.87 8.35 12.78
CA GLU A 168 22.41 8.29 12.64
C GLU A 168 22.02 8.03 11.20
N LYS A 169 22.64 8.73 10.25
CA LYS A 169 22.42 8.52 8.81
C LYS A 169 22.87 7.12 8.36
N GLN A 170 23.98 6.62 8.90
CA GLN A 170 24.39 5.23 8.63
C GLN A 170 23.36 4.24 9.16
N THR A 171 22.82 4.46 10.36
CA THR A 171 21.76 3.61 10.93
C THR A 171 20.50 3.67 10.08
N PHE A 172 20.06 4.85 9.68
CA PHE A 172 18.94 5.02 8.77
C PHE A 172 19.14 4.24 7.45
N LEU A 173 20.28 4.41 6.79
CA LEU A 173 20.57 3.70 5.53
C LEU A 173 20.56 2.18 5.69
N ARG A 174 21.11 1.65 6.80
CA ARG A 174 21.03 0.21 7.10
C ARG A 174 19.59 -0.24 7.32
N CYS A 175 18.76 0.55 7.99
CA CYS A 175 17.35 0.27 8.22
C CYS A 175 16.57 0.25 6.89
N VAL A 176 16.81 1.21 6.01
CA VAL A 176 16.19 1.24 4.67
C VAL A 176 16.53 -0.03 3.89
N ILE A 177 17.82 -0.40 3.81
CA ILE A 177 18.27 -1.61 3.10
C ILE A 177 17.56 -2.86 3.63
N ARG A 178 17.41 -3.00 4.94
CA ARG A 178 16.75 -4.14 5.59
C ARG A 178 15.23 -4.14 5.36
N ALA A 179 14.59 -2.98 5.40
CA ALA A 179 13.15 -2.85 5.13
C ALA A 179 12.84 -3.19 3.66
N GLU A 180 13.66 -2.72 2.71
CA GLU A 180 13.54 -3.08 1.30
C GLU A 180 13.69 -4.60 1.07
N ASP A 181 14.65 -5.26 1.74
CA ASP A 181 14.79 -6.72 1.72
C ASP A 181 13.54 -7.43 2.26
N ALA A 182 12.96 -6.91 3.34
CA ALA A 182 11.73 -7.46 3.91
C ALA A 182 10.55 -7.35 2.94
N VAL A 183 10.37 -6.21 2.27
CA VAL A 183 9.33 -6.04 1.24
C VAL A 183 9.55 -7.00 0.07
N MET A 184 10.78 -7.19 -0.39
CA MET A 184 11.08 -8.15 -1.47
C MET A 184 10.76 -9.60 -1.05
N ARG A 185 11.01 -9.97 0.21
CA ARG A 185 10.60 -11.30 0.75
C ARG A 185 9.08 -11.45 0.81
N LEU A 186 8.34 -10.42 1.22
CA LEU A 186 6.87 -10.42 1.16
C LEU A 186 6.37 -10.69 -0.27
N CYS A 187 6.96 -10.02 -1.25
CA CYS A 187 6.58 -10.23 -2.66
C CYS A 187 6.88 -11.66 -3.13
N ALA A 188 8.00 -12.25 -2.73
CA ALA A 188 8.29 -13.65 -3.03
C ALA A 188 7.21 -14.58 -2.45
N ARG A 189 6.70 -14.31 -1.24
CA ARG A 189 5.61 -15.10 -0.63
C ARG A 189 4.28 -14.95 -1.37
N PHE A 190 3.97 -13.77 -1.91
CA PHE A 190 2.82 -13.62 -2.81
C PHE A 190 2.98 -14.48 -4.06
N ALA A 191 4.18 -14.54 -4.63
CA ALA A 191 4.44 -15.40 -5.78
C ALA A 191 4.30 -16.90 -5.44
N ASP A 192 4.84 -17.33 -4.30
CA ASP A 192 4.71 -18.73 -3.82
C ASP A 192 3.23 -19.09 -3.63
N GLU A 193 2.45 -18.20 -3.02
CA GLU A 193 1.02 -18.44 -2.81
C GLU A 193 0.23 -18.45 -4.13
N ALA A 194 0.58 -17.58 -5.08
CA ALA A 194 -0.03 -17.57 -6.40
C ALA A 194 0.27 -18.88 -7.17
N GLU A 195 1.50 -19.36 -7.14
CA GLU A 195 1.90 -20.63 -7.74
C GLU A 195 1.16 -21.82 -7.11
N ARG A 196 1.06 -21.83 -5.78
CA ARG A 196 0.35 -22.86 -5.02
C ARG A 196 -1.15 -22.92 -5.40
N LEU A 197 -1.81 -21.75 -5.43
CA LEU A 197 -3.22 -21.64 -5.81
C LEU A 197 -3.44 -22.00 -7.28
N CYS A 198 -2.56 -21.56 -8.17
CA CYS A 198 -2.62 -21.88 -9.59
C CYS A 198 -2.59 -23.39 -9.85
N GLY A 199 -1.80 -24.15 -9.08
CA GLY A 199 -1.71 -25.60 -9.19
C GLY A 199 -2.99 -26.36 -8.83
N THR A 200 -3.90 -25.76 -8.09
CA THR A 200 -5.17 -26.37 -7.65
C THR A 200 -6.42 -25.78 -8.31
N GLU A 201 -6.28 -24.61 -8.95
CA GLU A 201 -7.39 -23.92 -9.61
C GLU A 201 -7.80 -24.63 -10.90
N ARG A 202 -9.10 -24.68 -11.19
CA ARG A 202 -9.67 -25.32 -12.39
C ARG A 202 -10.16 -24.30 -13.43
N ASP A 203 -10.45 -23.08 -12.99
CA ASP A 203 -10.88 -22.01 -13.86
C ASP A 203 -9.66 -21.43 -14.59
N LEU A 204 -9.63 -21.54 -15.91
CA LEU A 204 -8.51 -21.07 -16.72
C LEU A 204 -8.28 -19.55 -16.67
N VAL A 205 -9.34 -18.77 -16.45
CA VAL A 205 -9.23 -17.30 -16.28
C VAL A 205 -8.51 -16.97 -14.98
N VAL A 206 -8.91 -17.65 -13.90
CA VAL A 206 -8.29 -17.48 -12.58
C VAL A 206 -6.85 -18.04 -12.59
N GLN A 207 -6.60 -19.18 -13.24
CA GLN A 207 -5.23 -19.69 -13.41
C GLN A 207 -4.31 -18.70 -14.13
N ALA A 208 -4.78 -18.10 -15.24
CA ALA A 208 -4.01 -17.11 -15.97
C ALA A 208 -3.74 -15.85 -15.12
N ARG A 209 -4.69 -15.45 -14.29
CA ARG A 209 -4.55 -14.35 -13.32
C ARG A 209 -3.49 -14.67 -12.28
N LEU A 210 -3.57 -15.84 -11.64
CA LEU A 210 -2.61 -16.29 -10.65
C LEU A 210 -1.20 -16.45 -11.23
N ALA A 211 -1.06 -16.97 -12.43
CA ALA A 211 0.22 -17.07 -13.14
C ALA A 211 0.84 -15.69 -13.38
N ARG A 212 0.02 -14.70 -13.79
CA ARG A 212 0.48 -13.30 -13.95
C ARG A 212 0.92 -12.69 -12.62
N ILE A 213 0.18 -12.93 -11.55
CA ILE A 213 0.55 -12.48 -10.20
C ILE A 213 1.89 -13.10 -9.81
N ALA A 214 2.08 -14.41 -9.97
CA ALA A 214 3.32 -15.10 -9.63
C ALA A 214 4.52 -14.49 -10.36
N ILE A 215 4.43 -14.32 -11.67
CA ILE A 215 5.49 -13.71 -12.50
C ILE A 215 5.80 -12.27 -12.02
N SER A 216 4.75 -11.46 -11.83
CA SER A 216 4.91 -10.08 -11.39
C SER A 216 5.53 -9.99 -9.98
N ALA A 217 5.06 -10.77 -9.03
CA ALA A 217 5.53 -10.73 -7.65
C ALA A 217 6.97 -11.25 -7.46
N ARG A 218 7.43 -12.15 -8.35
CA ARG A 218 8.86 -12.55 -8.40
C ARG A 218 9.77 -11.41 -8.83
N ARG A 219 9.25 -10.46 -9.57
CA ARG A 219 10.01 -9.40 -10.20
C ARG A 219 9.82 -8.04 -9.54
N CYS A 220 8.59 -7.61 -9.33
CA CYS A 220 8.23 -6.28 -8.82
C CYS A 220 7.73 -6.36 -7.36
N PRO A 221 8.09 -5.37 -6.54
CA PRO A 221 8.85 -4.13 -6.81
C PRO A 221 10.38 -4.27 -6.71
N ALA A 222 10.94 -5.48 -6.65
CA ALA A 222 12.40 -5.67 -6.53
C ALA A 222 13.14 -5.05 -7.72
N GLU A 223 12.67 -5.32 -8.94
CA GLU A 223 13.18 -4.74 -10.18
C GLU A 223 12.27 -3.61 -10.67
N PRO A 224 12.73 -2.73 -11.59
CA PRO A 224 11.89 -1.72 -12.23
C PRO A 224 10.66 -2.33 -12.90
N ALA A 225 9.53 -1.64 -12.82
CA ALA A 225 8.33 -2.07 -13.53
C ALA A 225 8.54 -2.01 -15.06
N GLU A 226 8.11 -3.04 -15.78
CA GLU A 226 8.19 -3.09 -17.23
C GLU A 226 6.84 -3.08 -17.91
N THR A 227 5.78 -3.45 -17.21
CA THR A 227 4.43 -3.53 -17.73
C THR A 227 3.49 -2.59 -16.99
N PHE A 228 2.38 -2.26 -17.63
CA PHE A 228 1.32 -1.47 -17.02
C PHE A 228 0.74 -2.15 -15.77
N PHE A 229 0.56 -3.48 -15.85
CA PHE A 229 0.12 -4.27 -14.71
C PHE A 229 1.09 -4.19 -13.52
N GLU A 230 2.39 -4.37 -13.77
CA GLU A 230 3.41 -4.27 -12.71
C GLU A 230 3.44 -2.89 -12.07
N ALA A 231 3.27 -1.82 -12.87
CA ALA A 231 3.25 -0.46 -12.35
C ALA A 231 2.03 -0.23 -11.44
N LEU A 232 0.83 -0.60 -11.87
CA LEU A 232 -0.40 -0.51 -11.08
C LEU A 232 -0.28 -1.32 -9.79
N ASN A 233 0.16 -2.59 -9.89
CA ASN A 233 0.26 -3.44 -8.73
C ASN A 233 1.33 -2.96 -7.73
N THR A 234 2.46 -2.45 -8.19
CA THR A 234 3.49 -1.87 -7.32
C THR A 234 2.95 -0.67 -6.55
N MET A 235 2.20 0.23 -7.19
CA MET A 235 1.56 1.36 -6.53
C MET A 235 0.60 0.91 -5.44
N LEU A 236 -0.27 -0.05 -5.75
CA LEU A 236 -1.26 -0.59 -4.81
C LEU A 236 -0.57 -1.30 -3.63
N LEU A 237 0.40 -2.16 -3.91
CA LEU A 237 1.14 -2.89 -2.88
C LEU A 237 1.85 -1.96 -1.91
N LEU A 238 2.57 -0.95 -2.41
CA LEU A 238 3.27 0.00 -1.55
C LEU A 238 2.29 0.79 -0.68
N LYS A 239 1.15 1.19 -1.23
CA LYS A 239 0.07 1.84 -0.48
C LYS A 239 -0.42 0.94 0.65
N GLU A 240 -0.70 -0.32 0.38
CA GLU A 240 -1.21 -1.26 1.39
C GLU A 240 -0.15 -1.64 2.43
N LEU A 241 1.12 -1.76 2.04
CA LEU A 241 2.21 -1.95 3.01
C LEU A 241 2.39 -0.72 3.91
N GLY A 242 2.27 0.48 3.36
CA GLY A 242 2.27 1.72 4.14
C GLY A 242 1.12 1.73 5.17
N ASN A 243 -0.08 1.35 4.76
CA ASN A 243 -1.21 1.25 5.68
C ASN A 243 -0.97 0.21 6.79
N GLY A 244 -0.52 -0.98 6.44
CA GLY A 244 -0.40 -2.10 7.36
C GLY A 244 0.84 -2.07 8.26
N LEU A 245 1.97 -1.51 7.79
CA LEU A 245 3.25 -1.53 8.48
C LEU A 245 3.69 -0.16 9.01
N GLU A 246 3.15 0.94 8.46
CA GLU A 246 3.44 2.30 8.89
C GLU A 246 2.27 2.98 9.59
N SER A 247 1.12 2.31 9.70
CA SER A 247 -0.13 2.92 10.16
C SER A 247 -0.47 4.20 9.38
N MET A 248 -0.16 4.20 8.09
CA MET A 248 -0.37 5.33 7.22
C MET A 248 -1.85 5.48 6.91
N GLY A 249 -2.47 6.55 7.45
CA GLY A 249 -3.91 6.73 7.41
C GLY A 249 -4.47 7.09 6.07
N PHE A 250 -3.73 7.89 5.34
CA PHE A 250 -4.18 8.47 4.09
C PHE A 250 -3.03 8.46 3.08
N ALA A 251 -3.10 7.53 2.15
CA ALA A 251 -2.07 7.40 1.13
C ALA A 251 -2.29 8.38 -0.01
N ILE A 252 -1.24 9.08 -0.41
CA ILE A 252 -1.24 9.94 -1.59
C ILE A 252 -0.45 9.27 -2.70
N LEU A 253 -1.16 8.84 -3.75
CA LEU A 253 -0.57 8.15 -4.90
C LEU A 253 0.07 9.12 -5.93
N GLY A 254 -0.14 10.43 -5.76
CA GLY A 254 0.36 11.44 -6.68
C GLY A 254 -0.39 11.47 -8.01
N HIS A 255 0.26 11.93 -9.06
CA HIS A 255 -0.31 12.05 -10.40
C HIS A 255 -0.30 10.68 -11.13
N VAL A 256 -1.27 9.84 -10.81
CA VAL A 256 -1.33 8.45 -11.32
C VAL A 256 -1.38 8.38 -12.85
N ASP A 257 -2.09 9.29 -13.48
CA ASP A 257 -2.20 9.35 -14.94
C ASP A 257 -0.88 9.68 -15.66
N ARG A 258 -0.02 10.50 -15.03
CA ARG A 258 1.32 10.82 -15.55
C ARG A 258 2.31 9.69 -15.31
N VAL A 259 2.30 9.15 -14.08
CA VAL A 259 3.21 8.09 -13.66
C VAL A 259 2.98 6.81 -14.47
N LEU A 260 1.72 6.48 -14.76
CA LEU A 260 1.33 5.25 -15.43
C LEU A 260 1.34 5.32 -16.96
N ALA A 261 1.20 6.52 -17.54
CA ALA A 261 1.11 6.70 -18.99
C ALA A 261 2.25 6.06 -19.80
N PRO A 262 3.53 6.14 -19.39
CA PRO A 262 4.63 5.51 -20.13
C PRO A 262 4.52 3.98 -20.20
N TYR A 263 4.06 3.34 -19.11
CA TYR A 263 3.89 1.89 -19.04
C TYR A 263 2.74 1.41 -19.92
N TYR A 264 1.62 2.15 -19.90
CA TYR A 264 0.49 1.89 -20.78
C TYR A 264 0.87 2.03 -22.26
N ALA A 265 1.48 3.16 -22.63
CA ALA A 265 1.88 3.41 -24.01
C ALA A 265 2.83 2.32 -24.53
N ARG A 266 3.79 1.90 -23.73
CA ARG A 266 4.74 0.82 -24.04
C ARG A 266 4.05 -0.51 -24.29
N ASP A 267 3.12 -0.91 -23.40
CA ASP A 267 2.43 -2.19 -23.54
C ASP A 267 1.51 -2.23 -24.74
N VAL A 268 0.84 -1.12 -25.06
CA VAL A 268 0.04 -0.99 -26.31
C VAL A 268 0.94 -1.06 -27.54
N GLN A 269 2.05 -0.34 -27.54
CA GLN A 269 3.00 -0.35 -28.67
C GLN A 269 3.57 -1.74 -28.94
N LEU A 270 3.82 -2.51 -27.86
CA LEU A 270 4.34 -3.88 -27.96
C LEU A 270 3.25 -4.94 -28.20
N GLY A 271 1.99 -4.53 -28.30
CA GLY A 271 0.86 -5.44 -28.49
C GLY A 271 0.58 -6.35 -27.30
N ARG A 272 1.08 -6.00 -26.12
CA ARG A 272 0.89 -6.77 -24.87
C ARG A 272 -0.48 -6.52 -24.25
N LEU A 273 -1.07 -5.34 -24.50
CA LEU A 273 -2.29 -4.87 -23.86
C LEU A 273 -3.13 -4.08 -24.88
N THR A 274 -4.43 -4.34 -24.90
CA THR A 274 -5.38 -3.48 -25.61
C THR A 274 -5.86 -2.35 -24.71
N ALA A 275 -6.39 -1.27 -25.28
CA ALA A 275 -6.98 -0.17 -24.53
C ALA A 275 -8.12 -0.63 -23.60
N ALA A 276 -8.95 -1.58 -24.04
CA ALA A 276 -10.03 -2.14 -23.24
C ALA A 276 -9.51 -2.91 -22.01
N GLN A 277 -8.46 -3.71 -22.19
CA GLN A 277 -7.82 -4.42 -21.07
C GLN A 277 -7.13 -3.44 -20.11
N ALA A 278 -6.53 -2.37 -20.61
CA ALA A 278 -5.93 -1.33 -19.77
C ALA A 278 -6.99 -0.60 -18.95
N GLN A 279 -8.10 -0.22 -19.57
CA GLN A 279 -9.23 0.40 -18.88
C GLN A 279 -9.76 -0.50 -17.77
N GLU A 280 -9.89 -1.79 -18.01
CA GLU A 280 -10.34 -2.75 -17.00
C GLU A 280 -9.37 -2.84 -15.82
N LEU A 281 -8.06 -2.83 -16.07
CA LEU A 281 -7.06 -2.78 -15.01
C LEU A 281 -7.13 -1.48 -14.19
N VAL A 282 -7.44 -0.34 -14.83
CA VAL A 282 -7.65 0.92 -14.10
C VAL A 282 -8.91 0.84 -13.22
N TYR A 283 -9.99 0.23 -13.71
CA TYR A 283 -11.20 0.04 -12.90
C TYR A 283 -10.91 -0.83 -11.67
N TRP A 284 -10.20 -1.94 -11.85
CA TRP A 284 -9.73 -2.76 -10.73
C TRP A 284 -8.83 -1.99 -9.77
N PHE A 285 -7.91 -1.19 -10.29
CA PHE A 285 -7.03 -0.35 -9.46
C PHE A 285 -7.82 0.63 -8.61
N CYS A 286 -8.77 1.36 -9.21
CA CYS A 286 -9.65 2.26 -8.48
C CYS A 286 -10.46 1.54 -7.41
N ALA A 287 -11.00 0.35 -7.72
CA ALA A 287 -11.74 -0.46 -6.75
C ALA A 287 -10.86 -0.93 -5.58
N MET A 288 -9.55 -1.15 -5.82
CA MET A 288 -8.62 -1.64 -4.80
C MET A 288 -8.00 -0.55 -3.94
N THR A 289 -8.02 0.70 -4.37
CA THR A 289 -7.40 1.79 -3.60
C THR A 289 -7.99 1.93 -2.21
N ASP A 290 -9.25 1.57 -2.04
CA ASP A 290 -9.95 1.63 -0.76
C ASP A 290 -10.55 0.28 -0.32
N ALA A 291 -9.91 -0.83 -0.70
CA ALA A 291 -10.40 -2.18 -0.38
C ALA A 291 -10.62 -2.41 1.13
N LYS A 292 -9.81 -1.78 1.97
CA LYS A 292 -9.95 -1.81 3.44
C LYS A 292 -10.96 -0.81 4.00
N TRP A 293 -11.64 -0.05 3.16
CA TRP A 293 -12.61 0.95 3.56
C TRP A 293 -14.03 0.46 3.31
N ASP A 294 -14.82 0.29 4.35
CA ASP A 294 -16.22 -0.12 4.26
C ASP A 294 -17.13 1.11 4.42
N LEU A 295 -17.71 1.56 3.34
CA LEU A 295 -18.60 2.71 3.32
C LEU A 295 -19.84 2.56 4.19
N SER A 296 -20.31 1.33 4.44
CA SER A 296 -21.47 1.10 5.29
C SER A 296 -21.24 1.51 6.75
N GLN A 297 -19.97 1.59 7.16
CA GLN A 297 -19.55 1.94 8.52
C GLN A 297 -18.70 3.20 8.58
N ALA A 298 -18.22 3.69 7.43
CA ALA A 298 -17.34 4.86 7.37
C ALA A 298 -18.16 6.15 7.52
N LEU A 299 -17.75 6.98 8.47
CA LEU A 299 -18.33 8.31 8.64
C LEU A 299 -17.80 9.29 7.58
N TYR A 300 -16.66 9.03 6.98
CA TYR A 300 -15.96 9.92 6.04
C TYR A 300 -15.23 9.11 4.96
N GLY A 301 -15.54 9.39 3.73
CA GLY A 301 -14.89 9.16 2.47
C GLY A 301 -13.90 8.00 2.32
N THR A 302 -12.73 8.33 1.83
CA THR A 302 -11.68 7.42 1.35
C THR A 302 -10.43 7.48 2.23
N ASN A 303 -9.59 6.44 2.19
CA ASN A 303 -8.25 6.48 2.76
C ASN A 303 -7.14 6.63 1.68
N THR A 304 -7.52 6.96 0.46
CA THR A 304 -6.58 7.12 -0.66
C THR A 304 -6.87 8.40 -1.43
N ALA A 305 -5.84 9.17 -1.73
CA ALA A 305 -5.93 10.29 -2.65
C ALA A 305 -5.05 10.06 -3.89
N MET A 306 -5.56 10.43 -5.04
CA MET A 306 -4.79 10.48 -6.28
C MET A 306 -5.06 11.79 -7.02
N SER A 307 -4.06 12.29 -7.72
CA SER A 307 -4.18 13.44 -8.60
C SER A 307 -4.26 12.97 -10.05
N ILE A 308 -5.13 13.60 -10.83
CA ILE A 308 -5.25 13.38 -12.28
C ILE A 308 -5.37 14.72 -12.99
N GLY A 309 -4.96 14.79 -14.25
CA GLY A 309 -5.05 16.00 -15.06
C GLY A 309 -4.07 17.10 -14.63
N GLY A 310 -4.55 18.34 -14.67
CA GLY A 310 -3.72 19.53 -14.41
C GLY A 310 -2.81 19.88 -15.58
N CYS A 311 -1.66 20.50 -15.32
CA CYS A 311 -0.66 20.89 -16.33
C CYS A 311 0.71 20.28 -16.00
N ASP A 312 1.53 20.08 -17.04
CA ASP A 312 2.96 19.76 -16.91
C ASP A 312 3.79 21.00 -16.49
N GLU A 313 5.10 20.85 -16.39
CA GLU A 313 6.03 21.91 -16.04
C GLU A 313 6.09 23.06 -17.05
N ASN A 314 5.56 22.87 -18.27
CA ASN A 314 5.49 23.87 -19.32
C ASN A 314 4.09 24.52 -19.39
N GLY A 315 3.18 24.18 -18.49
CA GLY A 315 1.80 24.65 -18.49
C GLY A 315 0.88 23.95 -19.50
N THR A 316 1.34 22.87 -20.14
CA THR A 316 0.53 22.09 -21.08
C THR A 316 -0.49 21.22 -20.33
N PRO A 317 -1.79 21.28 -20.66
CA PRO A 317 -2.79 20.44 -20.02
C PRO A 317 -2.47 18.95 -20.18
N VAL A 318 -2.54 18.21 -19.08
CA VAL A 318 -2.40 16.75 -19.05
C VAL A 318 -3.79 16.13 -18.99
N PHE A 319 -4.17 15.45 -20.05
CA PHE A 319 -5.40 14.65 -20.10
C PHE A 319 -5.17 13.48 -21.07
N ASN A 320 -5.02 12.29 -20.50
CA ASN A 320 -4.72 11.08 -21.27
C ASN A 320 -5.80 10.00 -21.06
N ASP A 321 -5.61 8.82 -21.64
CA ASP A 321 -6.55 7.72 -21.53
C ASP A 321 -6.78 7.30 -20.07
N ILE A 322 -5.73 7.30 -19.26
CA ILE A 322 -5.83 6.93 -17.82
C ILE A 322 -6.66 7.96 -17.06
N THR A 323 -6.43 9.28 -17.30
CA THR A 323 -7.27 10.34 -16.74
C THR A 323 -8.75 10.10 -17.05
N ARG A 324 -9.05 9.79 -18.34
CA ARG A 324 -10.42 9.53 -18.78
C ARG A 324 -11.00 8.28 -18.12
N TRP A 325 -10.24 7.19 -17.99
CA TRP A 325 -10.72 5.94 -17.41
C TRP A 325 -10.95 6.04 -15.91
N VAL A 326 -10.13 6.76 -15.18
CA VAL A 326 -10.39 7.03 -13.74
C VAL A 326 -11.72 7.78 -13.59
N LEU A 327 -11.91 8.89 -14.34
CA LEU A 327 -13.17 9.63 -14.30
C LEU A 327 -14.37 8.77 -14.72
N GLN A 328 -14.21 7.97 -15.78
CA GLN A 328 -15.26 7.08 -16.26
C GLN A 328 -15.61 6.00 -15.24
N CYS A 329 -14.63 5.46 -14.54
CA CYS A 329 -14.83 4.47 -13.48
C CYS A 329 -15.74 5.03 -12.36
N TYR A 330 -15.47 6.24 -11.91
CA TYR A 330 -16.32 6.89 -10.89
C TYR A 330 -17.72 7.22 -11.43
N LEU A 331 -17.87 7.57 -12.69
CA LEU A 331 -19.17 7.80 -13.31
C LEU A 331 -19.98 6.51 -13.50
N ASP A 332 -19.31 5.41 -13.84
CA ASP A 332 -19.96 4.12 -14.10
C ASP A 332 -20.32 3.37 -12.82
N CYS A 333 -19.40 3.34 -11.86
CA CYS A 333 -19.50 2.53 -10.65
C CYS A 333 -20.00 3.33 -9.44
N GLY A 334 -20.04 4.64 -9.50
CA GLY A 334 -20.28 5.51 -8.34
C GLY A 334 -19.09 5.44 -7.36
N LEU A 335 -19.38 5.39 -6.07
CA LEU A 335 -18.37 5.09 -5.05
C LEU A 335 -17.99 3.61 -5.17
N ILE A 336 -16.70 3.35 -5.37
CA ILE A 336 -16.20 2.01 -5.68
C ILE A 336 -15.99 1.17 -4.43
N ASN A 337 -15.93 1.78 -3.29
CA ASN A 337 -15.68 1.10 -2.02
C ASN A 337 -16.95 0.50 -1.44
#